data_8183ce8fe8e763c4edc15c3d57ca1514
#
_entry.id   8183ce8fe8e763c4edc15c3d57ca1514
#
_cell.length_a   1.000
_cell.length_b   1.000
_cell.length_c   1.000
_cell.angle_alpha   90.00
_cell.angle_beta   90.00
_cell.angle_gamma   90.00
#
_symmetry.space_group_name_H-M   'P 1'
#
loop_
_entity.id
_entity.type
_entity.pdbx_description
1 polymer ?
#
loop_
_entity_poly.entity_id
_entity_poly.type
_entity_poly.pdbx_seq_one_letter_code
_entity_poly.pdbx_strand_id
1 'polypeptide(L)'
;ERELDRFLDIFKRVKAEQQVDELRKRLELLVDRQDNIDQQIRQTTSQTDPSIFKQLSLQEKMSKRELDDIRDAMNVAAKDVKEFSRSTARDLEKLSDSETAESSDTHLQETILSLDDLDPYGAMDESYAGLQDIEAMEKSMNDIMSEFQKETTRDMAKKFRSILRDVLTLSKSQESLRQKAAEMPRNSPRLGNLAGQQQMIQDQLTQTMKNTMDLSKETFLVSPEIGRKMGTAFEQMEAAKGKMVERNGGGSLGNQDQSLSLIHI
;
A
#
# COMPACT_ATOMS: atom_id res chain seq x y z
N GLU A 1 3.88 -18.33 15.38
CA GLU A 1 2.65 -17.49 15.47
C GLU A 1 2.91 -16.09 14.91
N ARG A 2 3.85 -15.30 15.44
CA ARG A 2 4.15 -13.92 14.98
C ARG A 2 4.62 -13.81 13.52
N GLU A 3 5.37 -14.79 13.01
CA GLU A 3 5.80 -14.79 11.60
C GLU A 3 4.65 -15.11 10.65
N LEU A 4 3.70 -15.94 11.09
CA LEU A 4 2.50 -16.26 10.32
C LEU A 4 1.57 -15.03 10.22
N ASP A 5 1.38 -14.29 11.33
CA ASP A 5 0.58 -13.06 11.34
C ASP A 5 1.19 -12.01 10.39
N ARG A 6 2.52 -11.83 10.46
CA ARG A 6 3.25 -10.96 9.53
C ARG A 6 3.02 -11.34 8.06
N PHE A 7 3.12 -12.63 7.76
CA PHE A 7 2.91 -13.14 6.40
C PHE A 7 1.48 -12.87 5.92
N LEU A 8 0.50 -13.05 6.80
CA LEU A 8 -0.91 -12.78 6.50
C LEU A 8 -1.16 -11.30 6.21
N ASP A 9 -0.56 -10.38 6.98
CA ASP A 9 -0.73 -8.93 6.76
C ASP A 9 -0.13 -8.48 5.41
N ILE A 10 1.08 -8.97 5.09
CA ILE A 10 1.69 -8.69 3.77
C ILE A 10 0.86 -9.31 2.64
N PHE A 11 0.38 -10.55 2.83
CA PHE A 11 -0.44 -11.22 1.83
C PHE A 11 -1.75 -10.49 1.55
N LYS A 12 -2.46 -10.03 2.60
CA LYS A 12 -3.68 -9.21 2.45
C LYS A 12 -3.42 -7.95 1.65
N ARG A 13 -2.31 -7.26 1.92
CA ARG A 13 -1.95 -6.04 1.20
C ARG A 13 -1.67 -6.30 -0.27
N VAL A 14 -0.85 -7.34 -0.57
CA VAL A 14 -0.56 -7.74 -1.96
C VAL A 14 -1.86 -8.13 -2.67
N LYS A 15 -2.76 -8.85 -2.00
CA LYS A 15 -4.07 -9.20 -2.55
C LYS A 15 -4.90 -7.96 -2.86
N ALA A 16 -4.95 -6.97 -1.95
CA ALA A 16 -5.68 -5.72 -2.19
C ALA A 16 -5.11 -4.94 -3.39
N GLU A 17 -3.78 -4.87 -3.52
CA GLU A 17 -3.12 -4.24 -4.66
C GLU A 17 -3.42 -4.98 -5.97
N GLN A 18 -3.40 -6.31 -5.96
CA GLN A 18 -3.78 -7.14 -7.11
C GLN A 18 -5.24 -6.94 -7.53
N GLN A 19 -6.17 -6.83 -6.57
CA GLN A 19 -7.58 -6.56 -6.85
C GLN A 19 -7.77 -5.22 -7.57
N VAL A 20 -7.09 -4.16 -7.12
CA VAL A 20 -7.16 -2.84 -7.77
C VAL A 20 -6.57 -2.89 -9.19
N ASP A 21 -5.44 -3.57 -9.38
CA ASP A 21 -4.82 -3.75 -10.72
C ASP A 21 -5.70 -4.61 -11.65
N GLU A 22 -6.37 -5.62 -11.13
CA GLU A 22 -7.33 -6.42 -11.89
C GLU A 22 -8.53 -5.60 -12.37
N LEU A 23 -9.09 -4.74 -11.52
CA LEU A 23 -10.17 -3.82 -11.90
C LEU A 23 -9.72 -2.86 -13.02
N ARG A 24 -8.51 -2.32 -12.90
CA ARG A 24 -7.91 -1.48 -13.93
C ARG A 24 -7.83 -2.21 -15.28
N LYS A 25 -7.31 -3.45 -15.29
CA LYS A 25 -7.20 -4.27 -16.50
C LYS A 25 -8.55 -4.64 -17.09
N ARG A 26 -9.54 -4.91 -16.26
CA ARG A 26 -10.91 -5.21 -16.72
C ARG A 26 -11.54 -4.01 -17.42
N LEU A 27 -11.35 -2.79 -16.88
CA LEU A 27 -11.81 -1.57 -17.54
C LEU A 27 -11.08 -1.33 -18.86
N GLU A 28 -9.75 -1.49 -18.92
CA GLU A 28 -8.96 -1.40 -20.15
C GLU A 28 -9.51 -2.35 -21.24
N LEU A 29 -9.75 -3.61 -20.87
CA LEU A 29 -10.36 -4.59 -21.78
C LEU A 29 -11.79 -4.25 -22.19
N LEU A 30 -12.56 -3.61 -21.31
CA LEU A 30 -13.91 -3.16 -21.62
C LEU A 30 -13.89 -1.99 -22.62
N VAL A 31 -12.95 -1.03 -22.47
CA VAL A 31 -12.71 0.05 -23.45
C VAL A 31 -12.38 -0.55 -24.81
N ASP A 32 -11.40 -1.45 -24.90
CA ASP A 32 -11.01 -2.09 -26.15
C ASP A 32 -12.19 -2.82 -26.82
N ARG A 33 -13.01 -3.49 -26.02
CA ARG A 33 -14.22 -4.18 -26.54
C ARG A 33 -15.24 -3.20 -27.04
N GLN A 34 -15.50 -2.11 -26.30
CA GLN A 34 -16.50 -1.13 -26.64
C GLN A 34 -16.08 -0.31 -27.88
N ASP A 35 -14.79 0.04 -28.01
CA ASP A 35 -14.24 0.66 -29.22
C ASP A 35 -14.46 -0.24 -30.46
N ASN A 36 -14.23 -1.54 -30.32
CA ASN A 36 -14.47 -2.50 -31.40
C ASN A 36 -15.95 -2.58 -31.79
N ILE A 37 -16.87 -2.59 -30.80
CA ILE A 37 -18.32 -2.60 -31.05
C ILE A 37 -18.74 -1.29 -31.74
N ASP A 38 -18.30 -0.13 -31.22
CA ASP A 38 -18.60 1.18 -31.84
C ASP A 38 -18.13 1.26 -33.30
N GLN A 39 -16.92 0.78 -33.59
CA GLN A 39 -16.41 0.72 -34.97
C GLN A 39 -17.26 -0.17 -35.87
N GLN A 40 -17.78 -1.29 -35.37
CA GLN A 40 -18.69 -2.17 -36.13
C GLN A 40 -20.06 -1.52 -36.34
N ILE A 41 -20.61 -0.84 -35.31
CA ILE A 41 -21.88 -0.12 -35.41
C ILE A 41 -21.78 0.99 -36.48
N ARG A 42 -20.66 1.75 -36.52
CA ARG A 42 -20.42 2.81 -37.54
C ARG A 42 -20.39 2.27 -38.99
N GLN A 43 -20.19 0.99 -39.17
CA GLN A 43 -20.23 0.35 -40.49
C GLN A 43 -21.64 -0.12 -40.87
N THR A 44 -22.62 -0.06 -39.96
CA THR A 44 -24.00 -0.43 -40.23
C THR A 44 -24.75 0.68 -40.94
N THR A 45 -25.73 0.31 -41.71
CA THR A 45 -26.65 1.18 -42.42
C THR A 45 -28.09 0.61 -42.36
N SER A 46 -29.09 1.33 -42.78
CA SER A 46 -30.45 0.84 -42.86
C SER A 46 -30.62 -0.37 -43.82
N GLN A 47 -29.62 -0.72 -44.61
CA GLN A 47 -29.61 -1.87 -45.51
C GLN A 47 -28.80 -3.05 -44.96
N THR A 48 -28.22 -2.93 -43.77
CA THR A 48 -27.44 -3.97 -43.11
C THR A 48 -28.34 -5.14 -42.69
N ASP A 49 -27.86 -6.35 -42.83
CA ASP A 49 -28.63 -7.56 -42.47
C ASP A 49 -29.00 -7.53 -40.97
N PRO A 50 -30.30 -7.77 -40.63
CA PRO A 50 -30.73 -7.79 -39.21
C PRO A 50 -29.95 -8.73 -38.29
N SER A 51 -29.32 -9.77 -38.85
CA SER A 51 -28.49 -10.69 -38.06
C SER A 51 -27.26 -10.01 -37.47
N ILE A 52 -26.71 -9.01 -38.16
CA ILE A 52 -25.56 -8.21 -37.70
C ILE A 52 -25.97 -7.35 -36.51
N PHE A 53 -27.12 -6.68 -36.59
CA PHE A 53 -27.66 -5.91 -35.47
C PHE A 53 -27.86 -6.78 -34.22
N LYS A 54 -28.44 -7.97 -34.42
CA LYS A 54 -28.63 -8.93 -33.34
C LYS A 54 -27.32 -9.38 -32.72
N GLN A 55 -26.26 -9.60 -33.51
CA GLN A 55 -24.93 -9.96 -33.03
C GLN A 55 -24.32 -8.82 -32.22
N LEU A 56 -24.40 -7.59 -32.70
CA LEU A 56 -23.89 -6.39 -32.01
C LEU A 56 -24.65 -6.15 -30.69
N SER A 57 -25.98 -6.29 -30.70
CA SER A 57 -26.81 -6.19 -29.48
C SER A 57 -26.39 -7.23 -28.43
N LEU A 58 -26.05 -8.44 -28.84
CA LEU A 58 -25.53 -9.46 -27.91
C LEU A 58 -24.15 -9.11 -27.34
N GLN A 59 -23.26 -8.55 -28.15
CA GLN A 59 -21.95 -8.07 -27.69
C GLN A 59 -22.10 -6.91 -26.70
N GLU A 60 -23.00 -5.97 -26.98
CA GLU A 60 -23.31 -4.85 -26.11
C GLU A 60 -23.89 -5.30 -24.76
N LYS A 61 -24.81 -6.27 -24.78
CA LYS A 61 -25.33 -6.92 -23.56
C LYS A 61 -24.22 -7.57 -22.72
N MET A 62 -23.16 -8.08 -23.36
CA MET A 62 -22.00 -8.62 -22.64
C MET A 62 -21.13 -7.49 -22.03
N SER A 63 -20.92 -6.40 -22.76
CA SER A 63 -20.21 -5.20 -22.24
C SER A 63 -20.93 -4.61 -21.06
N LYS A 64 -22.26 -4.46 -21.12
CA LYS A 64 -23.08 -3.97 -20.01
C LYS A 64 -22.94 -4.84 -18.77
N ARG A 65 -23.03 -6.15 -18.89
CA ARG A 65 -22.84 -7.08 -17.76
C ARG A 65 -21.43 -6.97 -17.16
N GLU A 66 -20.42 -6.87 -18.02
CA GLU A 66 -19.05 -6.70 -17.55
C GLU A 66 -18.88 -5.39 -16.77
N LEU A 67 -19.53 -4.29 -17.21
CA LEU A 67 -19.53 -3.02 -16.48
C LEU A 67 -20.17 -3.18 -15.10
N ASP A 68 -21.33 -3.84 -15.00
CA ASP A 68 -22.01 -4.13 -13.75
C ASP A 68 -21.09 -4.95 -12.80
N ASP A 69 -20.49 -6.01 -13.32
CA ASP A 69 -19.56 -6.88 -12.57
C ASP A 69 -18.31 -6.11 -12.09
N ILE A 70 -17.81 -5.16 -12.88
CA ILE A 70 -16.69 -4.29 -12.51
C ILE A 70 -17.11 -3.34 -11.37
N ARG A 71 -18.28 -2.71 -11.45
CA ARG A 71 -18.81 -1.84 -10.41
C ARG A 71 -19.00 -2.56 -9.08
N ASP A 72 -19.56 -3.76 -9.12
CA ASP A 72 -19.69 -4.62 -7.93
C ASP A 72 -18.34 -5.00 -7.35
N ALA A 73 -17.38 -5.37 -8.21
CA ALA A 73 -16.03 -5.71 -7.78
C ALA A 73 -15.27 -4.51 -7.21
N MET A 74 -15.50 -3.27 -7.66
CA MET A 74 -14.97 -2.04 -7.05
C MET A 74 -15.44 -1.90 -5.60
N ASN A 75 -16.73 -2.14 -5.34
CA ASN A 75 -17.31 -2.08 -3.99
C ASN A 75 -16.76 -3.16 -3.06
N VAL A 76 -16.41 -4.34 -3.60
CA VAL A 76 -15.75 -5.41 -2.84
C VAL A 76 -14.30 -5.03 -2.56
N ALA A 77 -13.55 -4.59 -3.57
CA ALA A 77 -12.15 -4.19 -3.42
C ALA A 77 -11.99 -3.00 -2.46
N ALA A 78 -12.93 -2.05 -2.46
CA ALA A 78 -12.93 -0.93 -1.51
C ALA A 78 -12.92 -1.38 -0.05
N LYS A 79 -13.63 -2.47 0.29
CA LYS A 79 -13.64 -3.02 1.65
C LYS A 79 -12.28 -3.61 2.03
N ASP A 80 -11.65 -4.34 1.13
CA ASP A 80 -10.34 -4.98 1.37
C ASP A 80 -9.21 -3.91 1.42
N VAL A 81 -9.26 -2.91 0.54
CA VAL A 81 -8.27 -1.81 0.47
C VAL A 81 -8.37 -0.86 1.66
N LYS A 82 -9.55 -0.72 2.29
CA LYS A 82 -9.82 0.24 3.39
C LYS A 82 -8.87 0.09 4.58
N GLU A 83 -8.38 -1.11 4.83
CA GLU A 83 -7.40 -1.40 5.89
C GLU A 83 -6.04 -0.73 5.60
N PHE A 84 -5.68 -0.54 4.31
CA PHE A 84 -4.38 -0.03 3.87
C PHE A 84 -4.43 1.41 3.36
N SER A 85 -5.51 1.80 2.67
CA SER A 85 -5.75 3.16 2.17
C SER A 85 -7.24 3.50 2.20
N ARG A 86 -7.60 4.42 3.09
CA ARG A 86 -8.98 4.93 3.18
C ARG A 86 -9.34 5.87 2.03
N SER A 87 -8.36 6.56 1.45
CA SER A 87 -8.53 7.39 0.26
C SER A 87 -8.91 6.54 -0.93
N THR A 88 -8.09 5.53 -1.26
CA THR A 88 -8.35 4.59 -2.35
C THR A 88 -9.69 3.87 -2.21
N ALA A 89 -10.03 3.40 -1.01
CA ALA A 89 -11.33 2.76 -0.76
C ALA A 89 -12.50 3.70 -1.11
N ARG A 90 -12.43 4.95 -0.65
CA ARG A 90 -13.45 5.96 -0.95
C ARG A 90 -13.52 6.30 -2.45
N ASP A 91 -12.38 6.36 -3.11
CA ASP A 91 -12.32 6.73 -4.52
C ASP A 91 -12.84 5.58 -5.41
N LEU A 92 -12.64 4.31 -5.02
CA LEU A 92 -13.28 3.16 -5.65
C LEU A 92 -14.81 3.16 -5.47
N GLU A 93 -15.30 3.41 -4.23
CA GLU A 93 -16.73 3.55 -3.95
C GLU A 93 -17.35 4.70 -4.78
N LYS A 94 -16.68 5.85 -4.86
CA LYS A 94 -17.14 6.97 -5.67
C LYS A 94 -17.16 6.69 -7.16
N LEU A 95 -16.18 5.95 -7.67
CA LEU A 95 -16.12 5.61 -9.08
C LEU A 95 -17.23 4.63 -9.45
N SER A 96 -17.51 3.63 -8.60
CA SER A 96 -18.59 2.66 -8.83
C SER A 96 -19.98 3.32 -8.90
N ASP A 97 -20.19 4.39 -8.10
CA ASP A 97 -21.46 5.10 -7.98
C ASP A 97 -21.43 6.49 -8.66
N SER A 98 -20.45 6.73 -9.57
CA SER A 98 -20.31 8.00 -10.26
C SER A 98 -21.40 8.23 -11.30
N GLU A 99 -21.69 9.50 -11.57
CA GLU A 99 -22.57 9.90 -12.67
C GLU A 99 -22.10 9.31 -14.01
N THR A 100 -20.78 9.24 -14.23
CA THR A 100 -20.20 8.61 -15.42
C THR A 100 -20.50 7.10 -15.49
N ALA A 101 -20.47 6.37 -14.37
CA ALA A 101 -20.82 4.96 -14.34
C ALA A 101 -22.32 4.71 -14.59
N GLU A 102 -23.18 5.58 -14.09
CA GLU A 102 -24.62 5.53 -14.36
C GLU A 102 -24.96 5.92 -15.81
N SER A 103 -24.27 6.94 -16.33
CA SER A 103 -24.41 7.39 -17.71
C SER A 103 -23.95 6.30 -18.69
N SER A 104 -22.79 5.67 -18.45
CA SER A 104 -22.34 4.56 -19.32
C SER A 104 -23.31 3.39 -19.32
N ASP A 105 -23.88 3.01 -18.16
CA ASP A 105 -24.91 1.96 -18.10
C ASP A 105 -26.15 2.33 -18.95
N THR A 106 -26.57 3.58 -18.90
CA THR A 106 -27.70 4.10 -19.68
C THR A 106 -27.39 4.07 -21.17
N HIS A 107 -26.22 4.57 -21.60
CA HIS A 107 -25.84 4.59 -23.02
C HIS A 107 -25.71 3.19 -23.60
N LEU A 108 -25.11 2.23 -22.83
CA LEU A 108 -25.05 0.83 -23.25
C LEU A 108 -26.46 0.22 -23.42
N GLN A 109 -27.38 0.58 -22.50
CA GLN A 109 -28.77 0.11 -22.59
C GLN A 109 -29.52 0.71 -23.82
N GLU A 110 -29.33 1.99 -24.07
CA GLU A 110 -29.95 2.66 -25.24
C GLU A 110 -29.33 2.16 -26.55
N THR A 111 -28.03 1.87 -26.59
CA THR A 111 -27.36 1.20 -27.72
C THR A 111 -28.04 -0.15 -28.01
N ILE A 112 -28.27 -0.97 -26.98
CA ILE A 112 -28.93 -2.26 -27.11
C ILE A 112 -30.33 -2.11 -27.70
N LEU A 113 -31.10 -1.14 -27.20
CA LEU A 113 -32.47 -0.89 -27.69
C LEU A 113 -32.46 -0.44 -29.15
N SER A 114 -31.60 0.51 -29.52
CA SER A 114 -31.46 0.98 -30.91
C SER A 114 -31.04 -0.15 -31.87
N LEU A 115 -30.12 -1.03 -31.43
CA LEU A 115 -29.73 -2.20 -32.21
C LEU A 115 -30.87 -3.21 -32.37
N ASP A 116 -31.62 -3.48 -31.30
CA ASP A 116 -32.77 -4.38 -31.35
C ASP A 116 -33.91 -3.81 -32.23
N ASP A 117 -34.05 -2.47 -32.34
CA ASP A 117 -34.99 -1.73 -33.21
C ASP A 117 -34.47 -1.52 -34.65
N LEU A 118 -33.26 -1.99 -34.97
CA LEU A 118 -32.58 -1.84 -36.25
C LEU A 118 -32.32 -0.37 -36.62
N ASP A 119 -32.11 0.48 -35.64
CA ASP A 119 -31.75 1.92 -35.81
C ASP A 119 -30.21 2.09 -35.73
N PRO A 120 -29.50 2.16 -36.88
CA PRO A 120 -28.04 2.32 -36.87
C PRO A 120 -27.59 3.68 -36.37
N TYR A 121 -28.41 4.73 -36.55
CA TYR A 121 -28.01 6.07 -36.16
C TYR A 121 -28.12 6.30 -34.66
N GLY A 122 -29.24 5.86 -34.08
CA GLY A 122 -29.39 5.86 -32.61
C GLY A 122 -28.34 5.02 -31.93
N ALA A 123 -28.08 3.81 -32.44
CA ALA A 123 -27.04 2.92 -31.91
C ALA A 123 -25.64 3.55 -31.99
N MET A 124 -25.31 4.30 -33.06
CA MET A 124 -24.01 4.94 -33.24
C MET A 124 -23.77 6.06 -32.22
N ASP A 125 -24.80 6.92 -32.02
CA ASP A 125 -24.71 8.05 -31.10
C ASP A 125 -24.53 7.55 -29.64
N GLU A 126 -25.34 6.59 -29.23
CA GLU A 126 -25.33 6.04 -27.89
C GLU A 126 -24.07 5.18 -27.60
N SER A 127 -23.63 4.34 -28.56
CA SER A 127 -22.43 3.55 -28.44
C SER A 127 -21.18 4.43 -28.24
N TYR A 128 -21.09 5.53 -28.99
CA TYR A 128 -20.00 6.49 -28.87
C TYR A 128 -19.98 7.18 -27.50
N ALA A 129 -21.16 7.62 -27.02
CA ALA A 129 -21.28 8.23 -25.71
C ALA A 129 -20.90 7.25 -24.58
N GLY A 130 -21.37 6.00 -24.68
CA GLY A 130 -21.01 4.95 -23.74
C GLY A 130 -19.51 4.65 -23.73
N LEU A 131 -18.85 4.61 -24.90
CA LEU A 131 -17.39 4.44 -25.00
C LEU A 131 -16.66 5.59 -24.28
N GLN A 132 -17.05 6.86 -24.49
CA GLN A 132 -16.42 7.99 -23.82
C GLN A 132 -16.55 7.92 -22.30
N ASP A 133 -17.70 7.49 -21.79
CA ASP A 133 -17.91 7.32 -20.36
C ASP A 133 -17.04 6.21 -19.79
N ILE A 134 -16.92 5.06 -20.46
CA ILE A 134 -16.07 3.95 -20.04
C ILE A 134 -14.58 4.34 -20.07
N GLU A 135 -14.13 5.11 -21.09
CA GLU A 135 -12.79 5.69 -21.14
C GLU A 135 -12.51 6.63 -19.96
N ALA A 136 -13.50 7.45 -19.58
CA ALA A 136 -13.38 8.32 -18.42
C ALA A 136 -13.30 7.55 -17.10
N MET A 137 -14.03 6.43 -16.98
CA MET A 137 -13.91 5.50 -15.85
C MET A 137 -12.54 4.82 -15.81
N GLU A 138 -12.02 4.34 -16.94
CA GLU A 138 -10.68 3.74 -17.05
C GLU A 138 -9.61 4.73 -16.62
N LYS A 139 -9.67 5.97 -17.10
CA LYS A 139 -8.74 7.03 -16.71
C LYS A 139 -8.78 7.28 -15.19
N SER A 140 -9.99 7.37 -14.62
CA SER A 140 -10.16 7.55 -13.18
C SER A 140 -9.58 6.38 -12.38
N MET A 141 -9.74 5.15 -12.87
CA MET A 141 -9.18 3.95 -12.26
C MET A 141 -7.65 3.93 -12.32
N ASN A 142 -7.06 4.38 -13.44
CA ASN A 142 -5.60 4.55 -13.59
C ASN A 142 -5.06 5.56 -12.56
N ASP A 143 -5.78 6.67 -12.33
CA ASP A 143 -5.42 7.68 -11.32
C ASP A 143 -5.52 7.10 -9.91
N ILE A 144 -6.56 6.35 -9.58
CA ILE A 144 -6.75 5.66 -8.30
C ILE A 144 -5.59 4.68 -8.05
N MET A 145 -5.24 3.84 -9.02
CA MET A 145 -4.14 2.88 -8.89
C MET A 145 -2.79 3.59 -8.69
N SER A 146 -2.52 4.65 -9.47
CA SER A 146 -1.30 5.45 -9.34
C SER A 146 -1.18 6.09 -7.96
N GLU A 147 -2.26 6.65 -7.42
CA GLU A 147 -2.24 7.28 -6.10
C GLU A 147 -2.11 6.25 -4.98
N PHE A 148 -2.76 5.09 -5.10
CA PHE A 148 -2.61 3.98 -4.16
C PHE A 148 -1.16 3.50 -4.06
N GLN A 149 -0.48 3.33 -5.20
CA GLN A 149 0.94 2.96 -5.24
C GLN A 149 1.84 4.04 -4.63
N LYS A 150 1.58 5.32 -4.94
CA LYS A 150 2.34 6.45 -4.38
C LYS A 150 2.16 6.57 -2.86
N GLU A 151 0.93 6.47 -2.37
CA GLU A 151 0.60 6.55 -0.93
C GLU A 151 1.30 5.42 -0.18
N THR A 152 1.20 4.20 -0.71
CA THR A 152 1.82 3.00 -0.16
C THR A 152 3.34 3.12 -0.08
N THR A 153 3.99 3.56 -1.17
CA THR A 153 5.45 3.75 -1.23
C THR A 153 5.91 4.89 -0.33
N ARG A 154 5.17 6.01 -0.31
CA ARG A 154 5.48 7.19 0.52
C ARG A 154 5.41 6.87 2.00
N ASP A 155 4.40 6.13 2.45
CA ASP A 155 4.23 5.76 3.86
C ASP A 155 5.34 4.81 4.32
N MET A 156 5.68 3.80 3.53
CA MET A 156 6.80 2.92 3.84
C MET A 156 8.12 3.67 3.91
N ALA A 157 8.40 4.55 2.95
CA ALA A 157 9.61 5.36 2.94
C ALA A 157 9.66 6.34 4.13
N LYS A 158 8.53 6.88 4.58
CA LYS A 158 8.44 7.75 5.75
C LYS A 158 8.73 6.99 7.04
N LYS A 159 8.12 5.81 7.22
CA LYS A 159 8.36 4.93 8.37
C LYS A 159 9.82 4.50 8.43
N PHE A 160 10.38 4.06 7.30
CA PHE A 160 11.78 3.65 7.20
C PHE A 160 12.76 4.78 7.56
N ARG A 161 12.54 6.00 7.01
CA ARG A 161 13.34 7.19 7.36
C ARG A 161 13.24 7.56 8.83
N SER A 162 12.08 7.37 9.46
CA SER A 162 11.93 7.61 10.90
C SER A 162 12.79 6.65 11.71
N ILE A 163 12.71 5.34 11.40
CA ILE A 163 13.53 4.31 12.07
C ILE A 163 15.02 4.59 11.89
N LEU A 164 15.48 4.95 10.69
CA LEU A 164 16.88 5.31 10.45
C LEU A 164 17.32 6.50 11.32
N ARG A 165 16.47 7.53 11.45
CA ARG A 165 16.75 8.69 12.30
C ARG A 165 16.83 8.30 13.77
N ASP A 166 15.93 7.44 14.23
CA ASP A 166 15.90 6.96 15.61
C ASP A 166 17.17 6.14 15.92
N VAL A 167 17.59 5.25 15.02
CA VAL A 167 18.84 4.46 15.14
C VAL A 167 20.07 5.38 15.18
N LEU A 168 20.15 6.37 14.31
CA LEU A 168 21.25 7.35 14.31
C LEU A 168 21.29 8.16 15.60
N THR A 169 20.15 8.53 16.15
CA THR A 169 20.05 9.25 17.42
C THR A 169 20.48 8.39 18.58
N LEU A 170 20.05 7.13 18.61
CA LEU A 170 20.48 6.12 19.59
C LEU A 170 21.98 5.91 19.56
N SER A 171 22.58 5.73 18.38
CA SER A 171 24.01 5.57 18.21
C SER A 171 24.78 6.76 18.81
N LYS A 172 24.40 8.00 18.44
CA LYS A 172 25.03 9.22 18.98
C LYS A 172 24.88 9.33 20.49
N SER A 173 23.71 8.99 21.04
CA SER A 173 23.46 9.03 22.48
C SER A 173 24.30 8.02 23.22
N GLN A 174 24.42 6.79 22.66
CA GLN A 174 25.25 5.73 23.24
C GLN A 174 26.74 6.06 23.17
N GLU A 175 27.23 6.63 22.05
CA GLU A 175 28.62 7.11 21.95
C GLU A 175 28.93 8.19 22.97
N SER A 176 28.05 9.20 23.11
CA SER A 176 28.21 10.26 24.10
C SER A 176 28.24 9.72 25.54
N LEU A 177 27.36 8.76 25.85
CA LEU A 177 27.34 8.10 27.15
C LEU A 177 28.62 7.31 27.41
N ARG A 178 29.08 6.54 26.42
CA ARG A 178 30.34 5.80 26.48
C ARG A 178 31.53 6.72 26.71
N GLN A 179 31.61 7.84 25.99
CA GLN A 179 32.67 8.81 26.17
C GLN A 179 32.68 9.37 27.61
N LYS A 180 31.51 9.78 28.12
CA LYS A 180 31.40 10.25 29.52
C LYS A 180 31.84 9.18 30.53
N ALA A 181 31.49 7.92 30.28
CA ALA A 181 31.94 6.81 31.15
C ALA A 181 33.44 6.60 31.08
N ALA A 182 34.08 6.73 29.90
CA ALA A 182 35.51 6.58 29.70
C ALA A 182 36.33 7.69 30.37
N GLU A 183 35.82 8.89 30.47
CA GLU A 183 36.44 10.05 31.10
C GLU A 183 36.35 10.01 32.64
N MET A 184 35.55 9.09 33.22
CA MET A 184 35.38 8.98 34.68
C MET A 184 36.36 7.99 35.31
N PRO A 185 36.77 8.23 36.57
CA PRO A 185 37.48 7.24 37.36
C PRO A 185 36.66 5.92 37.42
N ARG A 186 37.36 4.77 37.36
CA ARG A 186 36.70 3.44 37.25
C ARG A 186 35.67 3.14 38.34
N ASN A 187 35.82 3.71 39.54
CA ASN A 187 34.94 3.49 40.69
C ASN A 187 34.13 4.79 41.04
N SER A 188 33.92 5.69 40.10
CA SER A 188 33.27 6.96 40.34
C SER A 188 31.83 6.80 40.82
N PRO A 189 31.41 7.48 41.92
CA PRO A 189 30.02 7.50 42.32
C PRO A 189 29.08 8.09 41.24
N ARG A 190 29.59 8.93 40.31
CA ARG A 190 28.83 9.50 39.18
C ARG A 190 28.45 8.50 38.13
N LEU A 191 28.99 7.28 38.10
CA LEU A 191 28.56 6.21 37.22
C LEU A 191 27.09 5.85 37.41
N GLY A 192 26.54 5.97 38.64
CA GLY A 192 25.11 5.81 38.91
C GLY A 192 24.22 6.77 38.13
N ASN A 193 24.67 8.00 37.91
CA ASN A 193 23.91 8.98 37.10
C ASN A 193 23.93 8.59 35.62
N LEU A 194 25.02 7.98 35.13
CA LEU A 194 25.10 7.46 33.77
C LEU A 194 24.20 6.23 33.57
N ALA A 195 23.96 5.42 34.61
CA ALA A 195 23.01 4.32 34.56
C ALA A 195 21.59 4.79 34.24
N GLY A 196 21.18 5.97 34.81
CA GLY A 196 19.90 6.60 34.44
C GLY A 196 19.83 7.05 32.98
N GLN A 197 20.93 7.60 32.43
CA GLN A 197 21.02 7.96 31.02
C GLN A 197 21.01 6.69 30.12
N GLN A 198 21.66 5.62 30.55
CA GLN A 198 21.60 4.34 29.84
C GLN A 198 20.18 3.77 29.77
N GLN A 199 19.40 3.90 30.85
CA GLN A 199 17.98 3.49 30.84
C GLN A 199 17.18 4.26 29.81
N MET A 200 17.36 5.59 29.72
CA MET A 200 16.66 6.40 28.71
C MET A 200 16.99 5.95 27.27
N ILE A 201 18.24 5.59 26.99
CA ILE A 201 18.65 5.06 25.68
C ILE A 201 17.99 3.70 25.40
N GLN A 202 17.89 2.84 26.42
CA GLN A 202 17.21 1.55 26.31
C GLN A 202 15.71 1.70 26.01
N ASP A 203 15.05 2.67 26.67
CA ASP A 203 13.64 2.95 26.42
C ASP A 203 13.42 3.44 24.98
N GLN A 204 14.31 4.27 24.46
CA GLN A 204 14.31 4.69 23.05
C GLN A 204 14.57 3.52 22.10
N LEU A 205 15.52 2.62 22.41
CA LEU A 205 15.79 1.42 21.61
C LEU A 205 14.56 0.51 21.59
N THR A 206 13.87 0.33 22.71
CA THR A 206 12.63 -0.45 22.78
C THR A 206 11.55 0.11 21.86
N GLN A 207 11.40 1.44 21.82
CA GLN A 207 10.44 2.09 20.90
C GLN A 207 10.86 1.91 19.43
N THR A 208 12.14 2.06 19.13
CA THR A 208 12.68 1.83 17.77
C THR A 208 12.50 0.38 17.33
N MET A 209 12.72 -0.60 18.23
CA MET A 209 12.44 -2.02 17.97
C MET A 209 10.97 -2.27 17.65
N LYS A 210 10.05 -1.63 18.38
CA LYS A 210 8.61 -1.73 18.11
C LYS A 210 8.27 -1.17 16.73
N ASN A 211 8.74 0.04 16.42
CA ASN A 211 8.53 0.68 15.11
C ASN A 211 9.08 -0.19 13.95
N THR A 212 10.27 -0.79 14.16
CA THR A 212 10.91 -1.70 13.20
C THR A 212 10.08 -2.98 13.01
N MET A 213 9.56 -3.52 14.11
CA MET A 213 8.70 -4.71 14.07
C MET A 213 7.37 -4.42 13.34
N ASP A 214 6.76 -3.26 13.59
CA ASP A 214 5.54 -2.85 12.90
C ASP A 214 5.80 -2.66 11.40
N LEU A 215 6.90 -1.99 11.01
CA LEU A 215 7.27 -1.89 9.59
C LEU A 215 7.56 -3.27 8.96
N SER A 216 8.14 -4.20 9.72
CA SER A 216 8.40 -5.56 9.22
C SER A 216 7.13 -6.36 8.89
N LYS A 217 5.97 -5.99 9.45
CA LYS A 217 4.67 -6.58 9.10
C LYS A 217 4.14 -6.07 7.76
N GLU A 218 4.61 -4.91 7.33
CA GLU A 218 4.14 -4.25 6.10
C GLU A 218 5.06 -4.50 4.90
N THR A 219 6.30 -4.97 5.13
CA THR A 219 7.29 -5.15 4.06
C THR A 219 8.31 -6.24 4.38
N PHE A 220 8.82 -6.90 3.34
CA PHE A 220 9.94 -7.84 3.42
C PHE A 220 11.32 -7.15 3.48
N LEU A 221 11.39 -5.83 3.31
CA LEU A 221 12.65 -5.08 3.34
C LEU A 221 13.33 -5.09 4.73
N VAL A 222 12.56 -5.28 5.79
CA VAL A 222 13.06 -5.38 7.16
C VAL A 222 13.31 -6.84 7.51
N SER A 223 14.58 -7.26 7.52
CA SER A 223 14.92 -8.63 7.84
C SER A 223 14.78 -8.95 9.35
N PRO A 224 14.43 -10.18 9.73
CA PRO A 224 14.39 -10.61 11.14
C PRO A 224 15.74 -10.46 11.87
N GLU A 225 16.84 -10.40 11.12
CA GLU A 225 18.19 -10.21 11.65
C GLU A 225 18.33 -8.83 12.33
N ILE A 226 17.71 -7.79 11.77
CA ILE A 226 17.71 -6.44 12.38
C ILE A 226 17.10 -6.49 13.78
N GLY A 227 15.96 -7.16 13.93
CA GLY A 227 15.31 -7.33 15.24
C GLY A 227 16.18 -8.10 16.25
N ARG A 228 16.88 -9.15 15.79
CA ARG A 228 17.82 -9.91 16.65
C ARG A 228 19.00 -9.05 17.09
N LYS A 229 19.63 -8.30 16.17
CA LYS A 229 20.74 -7.41 16.50
C LYS A 229 20.33 -6.32 17.48
N MET A 230 19.15 -5.71 17.30
CA MET A 230 18.61 -4.74 18.27
C MET A 230 18.35 -5.37 19.63
N GLY A 231 17.83 -6.60 19.69
CA GLY A 231 17.64 -7.35 20.94
C GLY A 231 18.96 -7.59 21.67
N THR A 232 19.98 -8.05 20.97
CA THR A 232 21.32 -8.24 21.54
C THR A 232 21.94 -6.91 22.00
N ALA A 233 21.74 -5.82 21.24
CA ALA A 233 22.19 -4.48 21.66
C ALA A 233 21.52 -4.05 22.98
N PHE A 234 20.23 -4.33 23.14
CA PHE A 234 19.48 -4.06 24.36
C PHE A 234 20.08 -4.84 25.57
N GLU A 235 20.37 -6.12 25.40
CA GLU A 235 20.99 -6.96 26.44
C GLU A 235 22.37 -6.41 26.86
N GLN A 236 23.18 -5.96 25.91
CA GLN A 236 24.47 -5.34 26.19
C GLN A 236 24.35 -4.02 26.93
N MET A 237 23.33 -3.21 26.58
CA MET A 237 23.03 -1.96 27.31
C MET A 237 22.57 -2.23 28.76
N GLU A 238 21.77 -3.27 28.97
CA GLU A 238 21.33 -3.68 30.31
C GLU A 238 22.52 -4.14 31.16
N ALA A 239 23.42 -4.93 30.59
CA ALA A 239 24.68 -5.35 31.26
C ALA A 239 25.56 -4.13 31.57
N ALA A 240 25.69 -3.17 30.63
CA ALA A 240 26.42 -1.92 30.85
C ALA A 240 25.83 -1.10 32.01
N LYS A 241 24.50 -0.97 32.06
CA LYS A 241 23.78 -0.30 33.14
C LYS A 241 24.02 -0.94 34.50
N GLY A 242 23.96 -2.29 34.57
CA GLY A 242 24.27 -3.03 35.80
C GLY A 242 25.68 -2.74 36.29
N LYS A 243 26.68 -2.77 35.40
CA LYS A 243 28.07 -2.45 35.73
C LYS A 243 28.28 -1.00 36.20
N MET A 244 27.53 -0.03 35.67
CA MET A 244 27.52 1.36 36.13
C MET A 244 26.96 1.49 37.56
N VAL A 245 25.90 0.76 37.88
CA VAL A 245 25.32 0.71 39.23
C VAL A 245 26.31 0.10 40.22
N GLU A 246 27.03 -0.96 39.84
CA GLU A 246 28.09 -1.60 40.60
C GLU A 246 29.38 -0.74 40.70
N ARG A 247 29.38 0.44 40.08
CA ARG A 247 30.57 1.33 39.95
C ARG A 247 31.75 0.66 39.27
N ASN A 248 31.49 -0.26 38.35
CA ASN A 248 32.52 -0.96 37.56
C ASN A 248 32.59 -0.30 36.15
N GLY A 249 33.30 0.83 36.06
CA GLY A 249 33.45 1.58 34.81
C GLY A 249 34.13 0.78 33.68
N GLY A 250 35.14 -0.03 33.99
CA GLY A 250 35.80 -0.85 32.98
C GLY A 250 34.91 -1.94 32.37
N GLY A 251 34.07 -2.59 33.19
CA GLY A 251 33.10 -3.59 32.72
C GLY A 251 31.96 -2.94 31.91
N SER A 252 31.54 -1.73 32.27
CA SER A 252 30.49 -1.04 31.53
C SER A 252 30.93 -0.59 30.12
N LEU A 253 32.18 -0.16 29.95
CA LEU A 253 32.73 0.24 28.65
C LEU A 253 32.74 -0.90 27.63
N GLY A 254 33.16 -2.11 28.03
CA GLY A 254 33.15 -3.28 27.15
C GLY A 254 31.74 -3.61 26.59
N ASN A 255 30.74 -3.54 27.47
CA ASN A 255 29.35 -3.78 27.05
C ASN A 255 28.81 -2.64 26.18
N GLN A 256 29.18 -1.39 26.43
CA GLN A 256 28.84 -0.26 25.60
C GLN A 256 29.44 -0.35 24.19
N ASP A 257 30.70 -0.78 24.07
CA ASP A 257 31.35 -1.01 22.78
C ASP A 257 30.64 -2.10 21.97
N GLN A 258 30.22 -3.20 22.62
CA GLN A 258 29.44 -4.25 21.96
C GLN A 258 28.07 -3.76 21.51
N SER A 259 27.38 -2.98 22.33
CA SER A 259 26.07 -2.43 21.96
C SER A 259 26.18 -1.47 20.76
N LEU A 260 27.19 -0.60 20.72
CA LEU A 260 27.45 0.31 19.61
C LEU A 260 27.74 -0.46 18.31
N SER A 261 28.58 -1.49 18.36
CA SER A 261 28.86 -2.33 17.18
C SER A 261 27.61 -3.00 16.59
N LEU A 262 26.59 -3.27 17.41
CA LEU A 262 25.33 -3.87 17.00
C LEU A 262 24.33 -2.85 16.46
N ILE A 263 24.42 -1.59 16.91
CA ILE A 263 23.57 -0.47 16.43
C ILE A 263 24.10 0.10 15.11
N HIS A 264 25.40 0.09 14.89
CA HIS A 264 26.07 0.51 13.65
C HIS A 264 25.93 -0.55 12.55
N ILE A 265 24.70 -0.93 12.22
CA ILE A 265 24.40 -1.94 11.18
C ILE A 265 24.69 -1.41 9.78
#